data_d79e780ba7592b944543a46be7041e92
#
_entry.id   d79e780ba7592b944543a46be7041e92
#
_cell.length_a   1.000
_cell.length_b   1.000
_cell.length_c   1.000
_cell.angle_alpha   90.00
_cell.angle_beta   90.00
_cell.angle_gamma   90.00
#
_symmetry.space_group_name_H-M   'P 1'
#
loop_
_entity.id
_entity.type
_entity.pdbx_description
1 polymer ?
#
loop_
_entity_poly.entity_id
_entity_poly.type
_entity_poly.pdbx_seq_one_letter_code
_entity_poly.pdbx_strand_id
1 'polypeptide(L)'
;IAAIEASADGISWTFSPMVDVSRDPRWGRVSEGSGEDPFLGAEIAKAMVRGYQGGQMKRNDEIMACVKHFALYGASEAGRDYNTVDMSRQRMFNEYMLPLSGSC
;
A
#
# COMPACT_ATOMS: atom_id res chain seq x y z
N ILE A 1 -4.50 0.30 16.98
CA ILE A 1 -3.75 1.26 17.82
C ILE A 1 -3.51 2.53 17.00
N ALA A 2 -2.78 2.51 15.88
CA ALA A 2 -2.42 3.71 15.12
C ALA A 2 -3.61 4.64 14.77
N ALA A 3 -4.75 4.08 14.35
CA ALA A 3 -5.96 4.88 14.07
C ALA A 3 -6.48 5.59 15.32
N ILE A 4 -6.48 4.89 16.46
CA ILE A 4 -6.96 5.44 17.74
C ILE A 4 -6.08 6.62 18.19
N GLU A 5 -4.77 6.46 18.11
CA GLU A 5 -3.83 7.52 18.49
C GLU A 5 -3.93 8.72 17.53
N ALA A 6 -3.93 8.45 16.22
CA ALA A 6 -4.06 9.50 15.20
C ALA A 6 -5.38 10.28 15.32
N SER A 7 -6.50 9.58 15.55
CA SER A 7 -7.80 10.24 15.71
C SER A 7 -7.87 11.10 16.98
N ALA A 8 -7.21 10.67 18.05
CA ALA A 8 -7.09 11.45 19.28
C ALA A 8 -6.33 12.77 19.07
N ASP A 9 -5.38 12.78 18.13
CA ASP A 9 -4.64 13.98 17.71
C ASP A 9 -5.36 14.79 16.62
N GLY A 10 -6.60 14.42 16.28
CA GLY A 10 -7.41 15.12 15.29
C GLY A 10 -7.12 14.77 13.83
N ILE A 11 -6.36 13.71 13.57
CA ILE A 11 -6.08 13.22 12.22
C ILE A 11 -7.26 12.37 11.75
N SER A 12 -7.83 12.70 10.61
CA SER A 12 -8.95 11.97 10.00
C SER A 12 -8.57 11.15 8.77
N TRP A 13 -7.38 11.35 8.23
CA TRP A 13 -6.89 10.71 7.02
C TRP A 13 -5.39 10.43 7.11
N THR A 14 -4.99 9.20 6.84
CA THR A 14 -3.58 8.81 6.77
C THR A 14 -3.15 8.47 5.34
N PHE A 15 -1.90 8.74 4.97
CA PHE A 15 -1.31 8.36 3.68
C PHE A 15 -0.68 6.96 3.74
N SER A 16 -1.44 6.00 4.26
CA SER A 16 -1.09 4.60 4.45
C SER A 16 -2.31 3.72 4.16
N PRO A 17 -2.15 2.49 3.68
CA PRO A 17 -0.89 1.74 3.53
C PRO A 17 -0.17 1.97 2.20
N MET A 18 1.13 1.76 2.20
CA MET A 18 1.91 1.55 1.00
C MET A 18 1.81 0.09 0.58
N VAL A 19 1.32 -0.16 -0.63
CA VAL A 19 1.04 -1.52 -1.14
C VAL A 19 1.87 -1.89 -2.36
N ASP A 20 2.94 -1.16 -2.60
CA ASP A 20 3.83 -1.40 -3.72
C ASP A 20 4.56 -2.74 -3.57
N VAL A 21 4.48 -3.56 -4.62
CA VAL A 21 5.30 -4.76 -4.74
C VAL A 21 6.73 -4.32 -5.09
N SER A 22 7.69 -4.67 -4.24
CA SER A 22 9.08 -4.29 -4.43
C SER A 22 9.98 -5.52 -4.48
N ARG A 23 10.70 -5.67 -5.60
CA ARG A 23 11.61 -6.79 -5.86
C ARG A 23 13.07 -6.40 -5.90
N ASP A 24 13.36 -5.15 -6.21
CA ASP A 24 14.73 -4.66 -6.27
C ASP A 24 15.14 -4.09 -4.92
N PRO A 25 16.07 -4.72 -4.20
CA PRO A 25 16.49 -4.27 -2.87
C PRO A 25 17.23 -2.93 -2.88
N ARG A 26 17.62 -2.44 -4.07
CA ARG A 26 18.26 -1.13 -4.21
C ARG A 26 17.27 0.03 -4.14
N TRP A 27 15.97 -0.24 -4.32
CA TRP A 27 14.96 0.80 -4.19
C TRP A 27 14.90 1.31 -2.74
N GLY A 28 15.04 2.62 -2.55
CA GLY A 28 15.16 3.23 -1.22
C GLY A 28 13.94 3.06 -0.31
N ARG A 29 12.77 2.71 -0.89
CA ARG A 29 11.53 2.50 -0.15
C ARG A 29 11.15 1.03 0.06
N VAL A 30 12.05 0.11 -0.25
CA VAL A 30 11.78 -1.34 -0.12
C VAL A 30 11.36 -1.72 1.30
N SER A 31 11.88 -1.05 2.32
CA SER A 31 11.57 -1.32 3.73
C SER A 31 10.18 -0.87 4.19
N GLU A 32 9.49 -0.04 3.41
CA GLU A 32 8.14 0.44 3.76
C GLU A 32 7.04 -0.54 3.36
N GLY A 33 7.32 -1.44 2.42
CA GLY A 33 6.34 -2.35 1.82
C GLY A 33 6.31 -3.73 2.44
N SER A 34 5.37 -4.54 1.96
CA SER A 34 5.15 -5.93 2.38
C SER A 34 6.09 -6.94 1.68
N GLY A 35 7.02 -6.46 0.84
CA GLY A 35 7.93 -7.30 0.09
C GLY A 35 7.52 -7.56 -1.35
N GLU A 36 7.94 -8.70 -1.88
CA GLU A 36 7.81 -9.01 -3.31
C GLU A 36 6.61 -9.91 -3.67
N ASP A 37 5.95 -10.50 -2.67
CA ASP A 37 4.81 -11.39 -2.89
C ASP A 37 3.51 -10.58 -3.00
N PRO A 38 2.87 -10.53 -4.18
CA PRO A 38 1.65 -9.76 -4.38
C PRO A 38 0.45 -10.29 -3.59
N PHE A 39 0.38 -11.59 -3.32
CA PHE A 39 -0.70 -12.16 -2.51
C PHE A 39 -0.57 -11.75 -1.05
N LEU A 40 0.60 -11.90 -0.46
CA LEU A 40 0.87 -11.44 0.90
C LEU A 40 0.64 -9.93 1.02
N GLY A 41 1.11 -9.16 0.03
CA GLY A 41 0.87 -7.72 -0.05
C GLY A 41 -0.61 -7.36 -0.03
N ALA A 42 -1.44 -8.09 -0.77
CA ALA A 42 -2.90 -7.89 -0.80
C ALA A 42 -3.55 -8.18 0.57
N GLU A 43 -3.16 -9.25 1.23
CA GLU A 43 -3.70 -9.61 2.54
C GLU A 43 -3.28 -8.62 3.64
N ILE A 44 -2.04 -8.15 3.61
CA ILE A 44 -1.55 -7.10 4.52
C ILE A 44 -2.28 -5.78 4.25
N ALA A 45 -2.46 -5.40 2.99
CA ALA A 45 -3.20 -4.19 2.61
C ALA A 45 -4.63 -4.20 3.16
N LYS A 46 -5.37 -5.30 3.00
CA LYS A 46 -6.70 -5.49 3.59
C LYS A 46 -6.70 -5.32 5.10
N ALA A 47 -5.74 -5.96 5.77
CA ALA A 47 -5.64 -5.89 7.23
C ALA A 47 -5.36 -4.46 7.70
N MET A 48 -4.48 -3.73 7.01
CA MET A 48 -4.15 -2.34 7.34
C MET A 48 -5.34 -1.41 7.10
N VAL A 49 -6.01 -1.50 5.94
CA VAL A 49 -7.20 -0.69 5.66
C VAL A 49 -8.29 -0.95 6.71
N ARG A 50 -8.57 -2.20 7.03
CA ARG A 50 -9.52 -2.54 8.10
C ARG A 50 -9.08 -2.02 9.46
N GLY A 51 -7.78 -2.03 9.73
CA GLY A 51 -7.23 -1.49 10.98
C GLY A 51 -7.37 0.03 11.10
N TYR A 52 -7.33 0.77 10.00
CA TYR A 52 -7.55 2.22 9.98
C TYR A 52 -9.04 2.59 9.94
N GLN A 53 -9.81 1.96 9.06
CA GLN A 53 -11.19 2.34 8.74
C GLN A 53 -12.26 1.56 9.53
N GLY A 54 -11.85 0.53 10.28
CA GLY A 54 -12.82 -0.38 10.90
C GLY A 54 -13.70 -1.05 9.85
N GLY A 55 -14.95 -1.32 10.21
CA GLY A 55 -15.89 -1.96 9.29
C GLY A 55 -16.71 -1.01 8.45
N GLN A 56 -16.98 0.20 8.91
CA GLN A 56 -17.93 1.12 8.27
C GLN A 56 -17.58 2.61 8.48
N MET A 57 -16.45 2.94 9.02
CA MET A 57 -16.05 4.32 9.35
C MET A 57 -17.10 5.10 10.16
N LYS A 58 -17.68 4.46 11.18
CA LYS A 58 -18.73 5.05 12.01
C LYS A 58 -18.23 5.45 13.40
N ARG A 59 -17.04 5.07 13.76
CA ARG A 59 -16.47 5.32 15.08
C ARG A 59 -15.54 6.52 15.04
N ASN A 60 -15.44 7.22 16.15
CA ASN A 60 -14.58 8.40 16.28
C ASN A 60 -13.07 8.05 16.36
N ASP A 61 -12.75 6.77 16.51
CA ASP A 61 -11.38 6.25 16.55
C ASP A 61 -10.96 5.56 15.24
N GLU A 62 -11.71 5.77 14.17
CA GLU A 62 -11.45 5.31 12.81
C GLU A 62 -10.98 6.49 11.95
N ILE A 63 -10.02 6.22 11.05
CA ILE A 63 -9.48 7.21 10.12
C ILE A 63 -9.46 6.67 8.69
N MET A 64 -9.54 7.56 7.71
CA MET A 64 -9.49 7.17 6.30
C MET A 64 -8.09 6.68 5.93
N ALA A 65 -8.02 5.52 5.27
CA ALA A 65 -6.80 5.00 4.67
C ALA A 65 -6.56 5.59 3.27
N CYS A 66 -5.31 5.61 2.84
CA CYS A 66 -4.93 5.96 1.47
C CYS A 66 -4.03 4.86 0.92
N VAL A 67 -4.63 3.97 0.13
CA VAL A 67 -3.87 2.91 -0.54
C VAL A 67 -3.01 3.52 -1.64
N LYS A 68 -1.70 3.34 -1.56
CA LYS A 68 -0.74 3.97 -2.48
C LYS A 68 0.42 3.03 -2.81
N HIS A 69 1.11 3.22 -3.90
CA HIS A 69 0.97 4.25 -4.92
C HIS A 69 0.28 3.67 -6.15
N PHE A 70 -0.55 4.42 -6.79
CA PHE A 70 -1.14 4.02 -8.06
C PHE A 70 -0.30 4.60 -9.21
N ALA A 71 0.44 3.80 -10.01
CA ALA A 71 0.72 2.39 -9.76
C ALA A 71 2.15 2.09 -10.22
N LEU A 72 2.67 0.89 -9.86
CA LEU A 72 3.97 0.39 -10.31
C LEU A 72 5.19 1.10 -9.71
N TYR A 73 5.03 1.91 -8.68
CA TYR A 73 6.11 2.71 -8.12
C TYR A 73 7.29 1.87 -7.57
N GLY A 74 7.00 0.67 -7.03
CA GLY A 74 8.03 -0.27 -6.58
C GLY A 74 8.74 -1.04 -7.70
N ALA A 75 8.35 -0.85 -8.97
CA ALA A 75 8.91 -1.54 -10.13
C ALA A 75 9.85 -0.67 -10.97
N SER A 76 10.36 0.42 -10.42
CA SER A 76 11.27 1.32 -11.12
C SER A 76 12.53 0.63 -11.58
N GLU A 77 12.95 0.91 -12.82
CA GLU A 77 14.12 0.28 -13.44
C GLU A 77 15.39 0.54 -12.63
N ALA A 78 16.17 -0.53 -12.45
CA ALA A 78 17.41 -0.55 -11.66
C ALA A 78 17.22 -0.13 -10.17
N GLY A 79 16.01 -0.19 -9.64
CA GLY A 79 15.70 0.25 -8.28
C GLY A 79 15.87 1.75 -8.06
N ARG A 80 15.99 2.53 -9.12
CA ARG A 80 16.14 3.99 -9.02
C ARG A 80 14.80 4.65 -8.80
N ASP A 81 14.69 5.36 -7.71
CA ASP A 81 13.46 6.07 -7.36
C ASP A 81 13.00 7.02 -8.47
N TYR A 82 11.71 6.99 -8.79
CA TYR A 82 11.10 7.73 -9.90
C TYR A 82 11.63 7.43 -11.31
N ASN A 83 12.38 6.34 -11.49
CA ASN A 83 12.78 5.93 -12.83
C ASN A 83 11.61 5.32 -13.61
N THR A 84 11.81 5.11 -14.89
CA THR A 84 10.82 4.50 -15.79
C THR A 84 10.44 3.09 -15.34
N VAL A 85 9.25 2.67 -15.73
CA VAL A 85 8.73 1.31 -15.52
C VAL A 85 8.33 0.75 -16.87
N ASP A 86 8.81 -0.45 -17.18
CA ASP A 86 8.41 -1.19 -18.37
C ASP A 86 8.03 -2.63 -18.00
N MET A 87 6.82 -3.03 -18.35
CA MET A 87 6.35 -4.39 -18.18
C MET A 87 5.13 -4.69 -19.04
N SER A 88 4.87 -5.97 -19.28
CA SER A 88 3.65 -6.39 -19.97
C SER A 88 2.40 -6.10 -19.12
N ARG A 89 1.26 -5.85 -19.79
CA ARG A 89 -0.03 -5.69 -19.10
C ARG A 89 -0.38 -6.90 -18.24
N GLN A 90 -0.08 -8.10 -18.71
CA GLN A 90 -0.35 -9.32 -17.96
C GLN A 90 0.39 -9.32 -16.62
N ARG A 91 1.67 -8.99 -16.62
CA ARG A 91 2.48 -8.87 -15.40
C ARG A 91 1.95 -7.77 -14.49
N MET A 92 1.61 -6.62 -15.05
CA MET A 92 1.05 -5.50 -14.30
C MET A 92 -0.19 -5.92 -13.50
N PHE A 93 -1.17 -6.55 -14.17
CA PHE A 93 -2.42 -6.94 -13.50
C PHE A 93 -2.24 -8.11 -12.53
N ASN A 94 -1.43 -9.11 -12.88
CA ASN A 94 -1.28 -10.30 -12.06
C ASN A 94 -0.42 -10.09 -10.82
N GLU A 95 0.48 -9.12 -10.85
CA GLU A 95 1.47 -8.92 -9.78
C GLU A 95 1.29 -7.57 -9.08
N TYR A 96 1.30 -6.47 -9.80
CA TYR A 96 1.39 -5.14 -9.22
C TYR A 96 0.05 -4.48 -8.89
N MET A 97 -1.02 -4.85 -9.62
CA MET A 97 -2.36 -4.33 -9.34
C MET A 97 -3.10 -5.14 -8.28
N LEU A 98 -2.66 -6.36 -7.98
CA LEU A 98 -3.33 -7.24 -7.03
C LEU A 98 -3.42 -6.65 -5.61
N PRO A 99 -2.36 -6.10 -5.01
CA PRO A 99 -2.46 -5.47 -3.70
C PRO A 99 -3.38 -4.24 -3.67
N LEU A 100 -3.45 -3.48 -4.76
CA LEU A 100 -4.35 -2.34 -4.89
C LEU A 100 -5.82 -2.79 -4.93
N SER A 101 -6.15 -3.78 -5.76
CA SER A 101 -7.51 -4.31 -5.88
C SER A 101 -7.98 -5.06 -4.63
N GLY A 102 -7.05 -5.69 -3.92
CA GLY A 102 -7.32 -6.38 -2.67
C GLY A 102 -7.65 -5.47 -1.50
N SER A 103 -7.38 -4.18 -1.61
CA SER A 103 -7.57 -3.19 -0.54
C SER A 103 -8.98 -2.58 -0.49
N CYS A 104 -9.82 -2.86 -1.48
CA CYS A 104 -11.19 -2.34 -1.61
C CYS A 104 -12.23 -3.26 -0.96
#